data_d947008bf865ff402b5e21fe2c8d9df9
#
_entry.id   d947008bf865ff402b5e21fe2c8d9df9
#
_cell.length_a   1.000
_cell.length_b   1.000
_cell.length_c   1.000
_cell.angle_alpha   90.00
_cell.angle_beta   90.00
_cell.angle_gamma   90.00
#
_symmetry.space_group_name_H-M   'P 1'
#
loop_
_entity.id
_entity.type
_entity.pdbx_description
1 polymer ?
#
loop_
_entity_poly.entity_id
_entity_poly.type
_entity_poly.pdbx_seq_one_letter_code
_entity_poly.pdbx_strand_id
1 'polypeptide(L)'
;GKKVFAHIMTTSNHRPFTYPGKRIDIASGTSREGAAKYADWAIGALISEAKSHAWFNDTIFVFVADHTSHGRGRIDLPPENYHIPMIIYSPKWIKPATIDYVSSQIDVGPTILSLLNFSYRSSFFGQDILSEGRFHQRAFMANYLTVGYMENGKIVELGPKRKARVVDAISAEDIGKFPDTN
;
A
#
# COMPACT_ATOMS: atom_id res chain seq x y z
N GLY A 1 18.06 19.86 -15.10
CA GLY A 1 17.94 19.71 -13.61
C GLY A 1 18.41 18.34 -13.17
N LYS A 2 18.74 18.17 -11.89
CA LYS A 2 19.09 16.85 -11.33
C LYS A 2 17.85 16.03 -11.09
N LYS A 3 17.87 14.74 -11.41
CA LYS A 3 16.81 13.80 -11.02
C LYS A 3 16.91 13.54 -9.51
N VAL A 4 15.77 13.48 -8.83
CA VAL A 4 15.68 13.29 -7.38
C VAL A 4 14.75 12.11 -7.11
N PHE A 5 15.13 11.25 -6.18
CA PHE A 5 14.28 10.27 -5.55
C PHE A 5 14.18 10.61 -4.06
N ALA A 6 12.98 10.72 -3.54
CA ALA A 6 12.72 10.95 -2.13
C ALA A 6 11.78 9.86 -1.58
N HIS A 7 12.19 9.20 -0.52
CA HIS A 7 11.37 8.28 0.25
C HIS A 7 11.11 8.87 1.62
N ILE A 8 9.84 9.06 1.96
CA ILE A 8 9.41 9.69 3.21
C ILE A 8 8.51 8.71 3.95
N MET A 9 9.01 8.21 5.07
CA MET A 9 8.22 7.40 6.00
C MET A 9 7.51 8.34 6.98
N THR A 10 6.16 8.32 6.95
CA THR A 10 5.36 9.10 7.90
C THR A 10 5.13 8.30 9.18
N THR A 11 4.96 8.98 10.32
CA THR A 11 4.85 8.33 11.64
C THR A 11 3.57 8.68 12.40
N SER A 12 2.77 9.62 11.88
CA SER A 12 1.57 10.09 12.58
C SER A 12 0.52 9.01 12.84
N ASN A 13 0.44 7.99 11.97
CA ASN A 13 -0.47 6.86 12.11
C ASN A 13 0.01 5.79 13.11
N HIS A 14 1.23 5.91 13.64
CA HIS A 14 1.74 5.03 14.68
C HIS A 14 1.35 5.54 16.07
N ARG A 15 1.10 4.64 17.02
CA ARG A 15 0.88 5.04 18.43
C ARG A 15 2.07 5.83 18.96
N PRO A 16 1.86 6.88 19.72
CA PRO A 16 0.61 7.36 20.34
C PRO A 16 -0.26 8.29 19.48
N PHE A 17 -0.18 8.24 18.14
CA PHE A 17 -1.01 9.00 17.19
C PHE A 17 -0.80 10.52 17.29
N THR A 18 0.45 10.94 17.49
CA THR A 18 0.80 12.35 17.66
C THR A 18 1.11 13.03 16.34
N TYR A 19 0.65 14.27 16.20
CA TYR A 19 0.85 15.12 15.02
C TYR A 19 0.79 16.60 15.44
N PRO A 20 1.30 17.54 14.63
CA PRO A 20 1.23 18.97 14.89
C PRO A 20 -0.20 19.46 15.10
N GLY A 21 -0.43 20.18 16.20
CA GLY A 21 -1.75 20.72 16.54
C GLY A 21 -2.26 21.77 15.56
N LYS A 22 -3.57 22.06 15.60
CA LYS A 22 -4.24 23.11 14.82
C LYS A 22 -4.25 22.88 13.29
N ARG A 23 -3.99 21.66 12.84
CA ARG A 23 -4.05 21.29 11.42
C ARG A 23 -5.36 20.65 11.03
N ILE A 24 -5.98 19.98 11.98
CA ILE A 24 -7.31 19.35 11.87
C ILE A 24 -8.09 19.61 13.17
N ASP A 25 -9.38 19.30 13.17
CA ASP A 25 -10.31 19.49 14.29
C ASP A 25 -10.22 18.43 15.41
N ILE A 26 -9.47 17.32 15.18
CA ILE A 26 -9.24 16.29 16.20
C ILE A 26 -7.91 16.58 16.92
N ALA A 27 -7.93 16.47 18.24
CA ALA A 27 -6.73 16.70 19.04
C ALA A 27 -5.68 15.60 18.87
N SER A 28 -4.41 15.99 18.75
CA SER A 28 -3.27 15.08 18.64
C SER A 28 -3.18 14.14 19.84
N GLY A 29 -2.87 12.87 19.58
CA GLY A 29 -2.69 11.85 20.60
C GLY A 29 -3.98 11.25 21.15
N THR A 30 -5.14 11.58 20.58
CA THR A 30 -6.44 11.12 21.12
C THR A 30 -6.97 9.87 20.44
N SER A 31 -6.79 9.74 19.11
CA SER A 31 -7.39 8.61 18.39
C SER A 31 -6.62 8.28 17.10
N ARG A 32 -6.89 7.09 16.56
CA ARG A 32 -6.40 6.65 15.26
C ARG A 32 -7.07 7.43 14.13
N GLU A 33 -8.36 7.72 14.25
CA GLU A 33 -9.13 8.50 13.27
C GLU A 33 -8.52 9.89 13.09
N GLY A 34 -8.10 10.51 14.20
CA GLY A 34 -7.34 11.76 14.17
C GLY A 34 -6.04 11.64 13.41
N ALA A 35 -5.28 10.56 13.63
CA ALA A 35 -4.03 10.32 12.91
C ALA A 35 -4.25 10.09 11.41
N ALA A 36 -5.29 9.32 11.04
CA ALA A 36 -5.66 9.10 9.64
C ALA A 36 -6.08 10.41 8.96
N LYS A 37 -6.94 11.19 9.61
CA LYS A 37 -7.38 12.51 9.11
C LYS A 37 -6.21 13.48 8.96
N TYR A 38 -5.25 13.46 9.88
CA TYR A 38 -4.04 14.26 9.76
C TYR A 38 -3.16 13.81 8.59
N ALA A 39 -2.98 12.52 8.38
CA ALA A 39 -2.19 11.99 7.27
C ALA A 39 -2.82 12.39 5.91
N ASP A 40 -4.13 12.28 5.77
CA ASP A 40 -4.87 12.73 4.60
C ASP A 40 -4.70 14.23 4.36
N TRP A 41 -4.88 15.04 5.42
CA TRP A 41 -4.64 16.49 5.35
C TRP A 41 -3.19 16.80 4.91
N ALA A 42 -2.19 16.09 5.44
CA ALA A 42 -0.79 16.35 5.12
C ALA A 42 -0.45 16.01 3.66
N ILE A 43 -1.02 14.93 3.12
CA ILE A 43 -0.91 14.58 1.69
C ILE A 43 -1.57 15.67 0.84
N GLY A 44 -2.78 16.09 1.19
CA GLY A 44 -3.47 17.17 0.49
C GLY A 44 -2.69 18.48 0.50
N ALA A 45 -2.09 18.86 1.64
CA ALA A 45 -1.25 20.05 1.78
C ALA A 45 0.03 19.93 0.92
N LEU A 46 0.70 18.77 0.94
CA LEU A 46 1.88 18.51 0.09
C LEU A 46 1.56 18.70 -1.39
N ILE A 47 0.50 18.08 -1.87
CA ILE A 47 0.09 18.16 -3.29
C ILE A 47 -0.33 19.59 -3.65
N SER A 48 -1.04 20.28 -2.76
CA SER A 48 -1.46 21.68 -2.97
C SER A 48 -0.25 22.61 -3.11
N GLU A 49 0.74 22.48 -2.23
CA GLU A 49 1.96 23.27 -2.30
C GLU A 49 2.81 22.90 -3.52
N ALA A 50 2.97 21.61 -3.80
CA ALA A 50 3.74 21.10 -4.94
C ALA A 50 3.26 21.67 -6.27
N LYS A 51 1.95 21.89 -6.45
CA LYS A 51 1.37 22.48 -7.68
C LYS A 51 1.93 23.84 -8.03
N SER A 52 2.43 24.60 -7.07
CA SER A 52 3.05 25.91 -7.31
C SER A 52 4.49 25.82 -7.85
N HIS A 53 5.10 24.64 -7.83
CA HIS A 53 6.48 24.46 -8.23
C HIS A 53 6.61 23.91 -9.66
N ALA A 54 7.64 24.37 -10.38
CA ALA A 54 7.91 23.96 -11.75
C ALA A 54 8.15 22.44 -11.91
N TRP A 55 8.66 21.77 -10.87
CA TRP A 55 8.93 20.33 -10.89
C TRP A 55 7.68 19.46 -10.73
N PHE A 56 6.53 20.01 -10.34
CA PHE A 56 5.29 19.25 -10.08
C PHE A 56 4.89 18.36 -11.26
N ASN A 57 4.89 18.93 -12.47
CA ASN A 57 4.50 18.22 -13.68
C ASN A 57 5.51 17.15 -14.14
N ASP A 58 6.71 17.13 -13.58
CA ASP A 58 7.77 16.18 -13.89
C ASP A 58 8.03 15.22 -12.69
N THR A 59 7.05 15.11 -11.80
CA THR A 59 7.11 14.27 -10.61
C THR A 59 6.02 13.20 -10.63
N ILE A 60 6.39 11.98 -10.23
CA ILE A 60 5.46 10.91 -9.88
C ILE A 60 5.41 10.84 -8.36
N PHE A 61 4.23 11.05 -7.80
CA PHE A 61 3.96 10.88 -6.37
C PHE A 61 3.39 9.47 -6.15
N VAL A 62 3.95 8.75 -5.18
CA VAL A 62 3.48 7.41 -4.81
C VAL A 62 3.16 7.43 -3.33
N PHE A 63 1.91 7.12 -3.00
CA PHE A 63 1.44 6.98 -1.63
C PHE A 63 1.07 5.52 -1.44
N VAL A 64 1.73 4.86 -0.50
CA VAL A 64 1.48 3.45 -0.21
C VAL A 64 1.59 3.23 1.29
N ALA A 65 0.66 2.46 1.86
CA ALA A 65 0.76 2.04 3.25
C ALA A 65 1.86 0.97 3.38
N ASP A 66 2.58 0.98 4.49
CA ASP A 66 3.58 -0.04 4.82
C ASP A 66 2.89 -1.36 5.25
N HIS A 67 1.81 -1.27 6.03
CA HIS A 67 0.99 -2.39 6.49
C HIS A 67 -0.37 -1.88 7.00
N THR A 68 -1.27 -2.81 7.30
CA THR A 68 -2.53 -2.52 7.98
C THR A 68 -2.38 -2.53 9.50
N SER A 69 -3.43 -2.15 10.21
CA SER A 69 -3.43 -2.09 11.68
C SER A 69 -3.72 -3.42 12.39
N HIS A 70 -4.09 -4.49 11.68
CA HIS A 70 -4.75 -5.67 12.25
C HIS A 70 -3.89 -6.96 12.34
N GLY A 71 -2.60 -6.91 12.05
CA GLY A 71 -1.76 -8.11 11.90
C GLY A 71 -1.28 -8.79 13.20
N ARG A 72 -1.66 -8.33 14.40
CA ARG A 72 -1.10 -8.88 15.65
C ARG A 72 -1.88 -10.07 16.20
N GLY A 73 -1.15 -11.13 16.58
CA GLY A 73 -1.66 -12.22 17.44
C GLY A 73 -2.43 -13.32 16.72
N ARG A 74 -2.52 -13.31 15.40
CA ARG A 74 -3.18 -14.35 14.62
C ARG A 74 -2.17 -15.33 14.01
N ILE A 75 -2.60 -16.59 13.86
CA ILE A 75 -1.85 -17.62 13.14
C ILE A 75 -2.26 -17.64 11.67
N ASP A 76 -3.51 -17.32 11.38
CA ASP A 76 -4.11 -17.21 10.06
C ASP A 76 -3.75 -15.89 9.37
N LEU A 77 -3.89 -15.87 8.05
CA LEU A 77 -3.60 -14.73 7.17
C LEU A 77 -4.86 -14.32 6.40
N PRO A 78 -5.88 -13.76 7.06
CA PRO A 78 -7.07 -13.31 6.35
C PRO A 78 -6.71 -12.13 5.42
N PRO A 79 -7.01 -12.21 4.10
CA PRO A 79 -6.55 -11.23 3.10
C PRO A 79 -6.93 -9.78 3.42
N GLU A 80 -8.11 -9.58 4.01
CA GLU A 80 -8.61 -8.26 4.40
C GLU A 80 -7.68 -7.53 5.38
N ASN A 81 -6.92 -8.27 6.17
CA ASN A 81 -5.93 -7.70 7.09
C ASN A 81 -4.60 -7.33 6.41
N TYR A 82 -4.45 -7.60 5.13
CA TYR A 82 -3.24 -7.33 4.34
C TYR A 82 -3.50 -6.43 3.14
N HIS A 83 -4.76 -6.04 2.92
CA HIS A 83 -5.14 -5.14 1.84
C HIS A 83 -4.75 -3.71 2.19
N ILE A 84 -3.69 -3.20 1.57
CA ILE A 84 -3.18 -1.84 1.77
C ILE A 84 -3.51 -0.95 0.56
N PRO A 85 -3.81 0.34 0.78
CA PRO A 85 -4.01 1.26 -0.32
C PRO A 85 -2.69 1.67 -0.97
N MET A 86 -2.71 1.84 -2.29
CA MET A 86 -1.65 2.49 -3.06
C MET A 86 -2.26 3.48 -4.06
N ILE A 87 -1.68 4.68 -4.15
CA ILE A 87 -2.05 5.70 -5.11
C ILE A 87 -0.80 6.14 -5.85
N ILE A 88 -0.83 6.13 -7.18
CA ILE A 88 0.20 6.71 -8.03
C ILE A 88 -0.39 7.94 -8.70
N TYR A 89 0.21 9.09 -8.47
CA TYR A 89 -0.32 10.37 -8.90
C TYR A 89 0.72 11.15 -9.70
N SER A 90 0.41 11.44 -10.96
CA SER A 90 1.16 12.32 -11.84
C SER A 90 0.22 12.83 -12.94
N PRO A 91 -0.49 13.96 -12.73
CA PRO A 91 -1.63 14.35 -13.58
C PRO A 91 -1.25 14.65 -15.03
N LYS A 92 0.02 14.98 -15.29
CA LYS A 92 0.52 15.19 -16.65
C LYS A 92 0.71 13.87 -17.42
N TRP A 93 1.08 12.78 -16.71
CA TRP A 93 1.55 11.56 -17.36
C TRP A 93 0.63 10.36 -17.16
N ILE A 94 -0.16 10.36 -16.09
CA ILE A 94 -0.98 9.20 -15.67
C ILE A 94 -2.45 9.62 -15.73
N LYS A 95 -3.23 8.88 -16.54
CA LYS A 95 -4.69 9.04 -16.57
C LYS A 95 -5.31 8.35 -15.37
N PRO A 96 -6.42 8.88 -14.81
CA PRO A 96 -7.16 8.21 -13.75
C PRO A 96 -7.60 6.81 -14.20
N ALA A 97 -7.29 5.82 -13.35
CA ALA A 97 -7.70 4.43 -13.53
C ALA A 97 -7.74 3.75 -12.16
N THR A 98 -8.49 2.69 -12.04
CA THR A 98 -8.51 1.80 -10.88
C THR A 98 -7.91 0.45 -11.28
N ILE A 99 -7.10 -0.13 -10.41
CA ILE A 99 -6.50 -1.44 -10.57
C ILE A 99 -7.21 -2.40 -9.60
N ASP A 100 -8.01 -3.32 -10.12
CA ASP A 100 -8.91 -4.19 -9.34
C ASP A 100 -8.35 -5.61 -9.15
N TYR A 101 -7.16 -5.89 -9.65
CA TYR A 101 -6.57 -7.21 -9.52
C TYR A 101 -5.53 -7.29 -8.40
N VAL A 102 -5.32 -8.52 -7.92
CA VAL A 102 -4.39 -8.81 -6.82
C VAL A 102 -2.96 -8.46 -7.20
N SER A 103 -2.33 -7.63 -6.40
CA SER A 103 -0.93 -7.27 -6.49
C SER A 103 -0.26 -7.29 -5.12
N SER A 104 1.05 -7.21 -5.08
CA SER A 104 1.82 -7.28 -3.84
C SER A 104 2.68 -6.03 -3.66
N GLN A 105 2.95 -5.65 -2.42
CA GLN A 105 3.78 -4.47 -2.12
C GLN A 105 5.17 -4.51 -2.80
N ILE A 106 5.71 -5.72 -3.04
CA ILE A 106 6.99 -5.88 -3.76
C ILE A 106 6.93 -5.45 -5.23
N ASP A 107 5.72 -5.25 -5.78
CA ASP A 107 5.50 -4.81 -7.16
C ASP A 107 5.65 -3.28 -7.34
N VAL A 108 5.66 -2.54 -6.23
CA VAL A 108 5.76 -1.06 -6.23
C VAL A 108 7.04 -0.59 -6.94
N GLY A 109 8.19 -1.18 -6.61
CA GLY A 109 9.48 -0.80 -7.20
C GLY A 109 9.52 -1.00 -8.72
N PRO A 110 9.28 -2.22 -9.24
CA PRO A 110 9.22 -2.47 -10.68
C PRO A 110 8.23 -1.58 -11.42
N THR A 111 7.06 -1.33 -10.84
CA THR A 111 6.04 -0.46 -11.44
C THR A 111 6.52 0.98 -11.56
N ILE A 112 7.14 1.53 -10.52
CA ILE A 112 7.69 2.90 -10.57
C ILE A 112 8.80 3.00 -11.61
N LEU A 113 9.70 2.01 -11.68
CA LEU A 113 10.79 1.99 -12.65
C LEU A 113 10.27 1.91 -14.09
N SER A 114 9.21 1.15 -14.33
CA SER A 114 8.51 1.09 -15.60
C SER A 114 7.90 2.45 -16.00
N LEU A 115 7.16 3.08 -15.09
CA LEU A 115 6.59 4.41 -15.31
C LEU A 115 7.66 5.48 -15.61
N LEU A 116 8.85 5.32 -15.04
CA LEU A 116 9.98 6.19 -15.30
C LEU A 116 10.77 5.81 -16.57
N ASN A 117 10.32 4.78 -17.30
CA ASN A 117 10.94 4.26 -18.52
C ASN A 117 12.41 3.86 -18.31
N PHE A 118 12.71 3.22 -17.18
CA PHE A 118 14.05 2.70 -16.91
C PHE A 118 14.27 1.35 -17.58
N SER A 119 15.46 1.17 -18.19
CA SER A 119 15.99 -0.14 -18.58
C SER A 119 16.99 -0.58 -17.52
N TYR A 120 16.77 -1.73 -16.90
CA TYR A 120 17.60 -2.21 -15.80
C TYR A 120 17.65 -3.73 -15.73
N ARG A 121 18.70 -4.26 -15.09
CA ARG A 121 18.75 -5.65 -14.64
C ARG A 121 18.42 -5.69 -13.16
N SER A 122 17.58 -6.61 -12.75
CA SER A 122 17.23 -6.77 -11.35
C SER A 122 17.03 -8.23 -10.95
N SER A 123 17.08 -8.47 -9.66
CA SER A 123 16.65 -9.71 -9.01
C SER A 123 15.35 -9.51 -8.22
N PHE A 124 14.52 -8.54 -8.58
CA PHE A 124 13.23 -8.31 -7.97
C PHE A 124 12.31 -9.51 -8.18
N PHE A 125 11.63 -9.94 -7.14
CA PHE A 125 10.50 -10.85 -7.23
C PHE A 125 9.19 -10.13 -7.60
N GLY A 126 9.16 -8.80 -7.47
CA GLY A 126 8.07 -7.94 -7.88
C GLY A 126 7.98 -7.81 -9.40
N GLN A 127 6.81 -7.42 -9.89
CA GLN A 127 6.48 -7.24 -11.30
C GLN A 127 5.90 -5.85 -11.52
N ASP A 128 5.93 -5.37 -12.76
CA ASP A 128 5.22 -4.16 -13.15
C ASP A 128 3.72 -4.47 -13.24
N ILE A 129 2.94 -3.90 -12.33
CA ILE A 129 1.48 -4.11 -12.28
C ILE A 129 0.73 -3.48 -13.46
N LEU A 130 1.36 -2.58 -14.21
CA LEU A 130 0.78 -1.92 -15.38
C LEU A 130 1.12 -2.65 -16.69
N SER A 131 1.87 -3.74 -16.63
CA SER A 131 2.27 -4.53 -17.79
C SER A 131 1.12 -5.42 -18.27
N GLU A 132 0.34 -4.92 -19.20
CA GLU A 132 -0.82 -5.61 -19.77
C GLU A 132 -0.46 -7.03 -20.28
N GLY A 133 -1.25 -8.03 -19.85
CA GLY A 133 -1.13 -9.42 -20.28
C GLY A 133 0.11 -10.18 -19.77
N ARG A 134 0.98 -9.55 -19.00
CA ARG A 134 2.20 -10.16 -18.45
C ARG A 134 2.26 -10.14 -16.92
N PHE A 135 1.34 -9.47 -16.28
CA PHE A 135 1.30 -9.39 -14.83
C PHE A 135 0.69 -10.66 -14.23
N HIS A 136 1.41 -11.29 -13.33
CA HIS A 136 0.97 -12.46 -12.59
C HIS A 136 0.30 -12.01 -11.26
N GLN A 137 -1.00 -12.17 -11.17
CA GLN A 137 -1.82 -11.74 -10.03
C GLN A 137 -1.55 -12.63 -8.83
N ARG A 138 -0.79 -12.14 -7.90
CA ARG A 138 -0.46 -12.81 -6.65
C ARG A 138 -0.12 -11.81 -5.55
N ALA A 139 -0.22 -12.24 -4.28
CA ALA A 139 0.23 -11.46 -3.15
C ALA A 139 0.99 -12.31 -2.14
N PHE A 140 1.94 -11.67 -1.47
CA PHE A 140 2.66 -12.23 -0.32
C PHE A 140 2.14 -11.58 0.95
N MET A 141 1.89 -12.41 1.96
CA MET A 141 1.42 -11.99 3.27
C MET A 141 2.27 -12.64 4.34
N ALA A 142 2.50 -11.96 5.44
CA ALA A 142 3.21 -12.56 6.56
C ALA A 142 2.80 -11.94 7.89
N ASN A 143 2.82 -12.75 8.93
CA ASN A 143 2.85 -12.31 10.31
C ASN A 143 4.07 -12.92 11.01
N TYR A 144 4.17 -12.82 12.33
CA TYR A 144 5.32 -13.37 13.07
C TYR A 144 5.48 -14.90 13.00
N LEU A 145 4.43 -15.63 12.65
CA LEU A 145 4.38 -17.09 12.73
C LEU A 145 4.12 -17.77 11.39
N THR A 146 3.50 -17.07 10.45
CA THR A 146 2.99 -17.65 9.20
C THR A 146 3.36 -16.79 8.01
N VAL A 147 3.76 -17.43 6.93
CA VAL A 147 3.97 -16.82 5.61
C VAL A 147 2.89 -17.35 4.68
N GLY A 148 2.31 -16.47 3.88
CA GLY A 148 1.26 -16.79 2.91
C GLY A 148 1.59 -16.33 1.50
N TYR A 149 1.18 -17.16 0.55
CA TYR A 149 1.17 -16.87 -0.87
C TYR A 149 -0.25 -17.01 -1.40
N MET A 150 -0.78 -15.93 -1.93
CA MET A 150 -2.13 -15.86 -2.48
C MET A 150 -2.10 -15.80 -4.00
N GLU A 151 -2.86 -16.69 -4.64
CA GLU A 151 -3.03 -16.76 -6.08
C GLU A 151 -4.33 -17.48 -6.42
N ASN A 152 -5.03 -17.03 -7.48
CA ASN A 152 -6.26 -17.68 -8.00
C ASN A 152 -7.31 -17.97 -6.92
N GLY A 153 -7.51 -17.05 -5.98
CA GLY A 153 -8.49 -17.20 -4.91
C GLY A 153 -8.12 -18.23 -3.83
N LYS A 154 -6.88 -18.70 -3.81
CA LYS A 154 -6.32 -19.61 -2.80
C LYS A 154 -5.16 -18.97 -2.09
N ILE A 155 -4.96 -19.37 -0.83
CA ILE A 155 -3.79 -18.98 -0.04
C ILE A 155 -3.09 -20.26 0.41
N VAL A 156 -1.81 -20.36 0.09
CA VAL A 156 -0.92 -21.35 0.69
C VAL A 156 -0.29 -20.72 1.93
N GLU A 157 -0.56 -21.26 3.10
CA GLU A 157 0.01 -20.80 4.36
C GLU A 157 1.07 -21.78 4.88
N LEU A 158 2.24 -21.25 5.22
CA LEU A 158 3.33 -21.96 5.85
C LEU A 158 3.49 -21.48 7.29
N GLY A 159 3.06 -22.29 8.23
CA GLY A 159 3.04 -21.98 9.65
C GLY A 159 4.14 -22.69 10.47
N PRO A 160 4.13 -22.54 11.80
CA PRO A 160 5.08 -23.17 12.71
C PRO A 160 5.10 -24.69 12.57
N LYS A 161 6.23 -25.30 12.94
CA LYS A 161 6.45 -26.76 12.90
C LYS A 161 6.25 -27.36 11.50
N ARG A 162 6.59 -26.60 10.44
CA ARG A 162 6.48 -27.00 9.03
C ARG A 162 5.05 -27.36 8.60
N LYS A 163 4.05 -26.81 9.27
CA LYS A 163 2.66 -27.02 8.86
C LYS A 163 2.38 -26.17 7.62
N ALA A 164 1.85 -26.81 6.58
CA ALA A 164 1.34 -26.17 5.39
C ALA A 164 -0.16 -26.46 5.26
N ARG A 165 -0.91 -25.46 4.82
CA ARG A 165 -2.32 -25.62 4.47
C ARG A 165 -2.67 -24.73 3.28
N VAL A 166 -3.72 -25.14 2.56
CA VAL A 166 -4.33 -24.33 1.52
C VAL A 166 -5.71 -23.95 2.00
N VAL A 167 -6.03 -22.66 1.94
CA VAL A 167 -7.34 -22.11 2.30
C VAL A 167 -7.89 -21.30 1.15
N ASP A 168 -9.20 -21.16 1.07
CA ASP A 168 -9.84 -20.27 0.12
C ASP A 168 -9.66 -18.83 0.58
N ALA A 169 -9.21 -17.97 -0.33
CA ALA A 169 -9.26 -16.54 -0.13
C ALA A 169 -10.71 -16.08 -0.26
N ILE A 170 -11.20 -15.29 0.70
CA ILE A 170 -12.50 -14.64 0.56
C ILE A 170 -12.40 -13.68 -0.62
N SER A 171 -13.40 -13.67 -1.51
CA SER A 171 -13.38 -12.82 -2.70
C SER A 171 -13.37 -11.34 -2.33
N ALA A 172 -12.79 -10.50 -3.18
CA ALA A 172 -12.78 -9.05 -2.97
C ALA A 172 -14.20 -8.45 -2.83
N GLU A 173 -15.22 -9.09 -3.40
CA GLU A 173 -16.63 -8.71 -3.26
C GLU A 173 -17.17 -8.94 -1.84
N ASP A 174 -16.59 -9.88 -1.10
CA ASP A 174 -16.97 -10.17 0.28
C ASP A 174 -16.24 -9.26 1.29
N ILE A 175 -15.12 -8.67 0.91
CA ILE A 175 -14.34 -7.75 1.77
C ILE A 175 -15.14 -6.49 2.11
N GLY A 176 -16.03 -6.04 1.22
CA GLY A 176 -16.91 -4.89 1.43
C GLY A 176 -18.15 -5.15 2.32
N LYS A 177 -18.40 -6.41 2.70
CA LYS A 177 -19.61 -6.81 3.43
C LYS A 177 -19.39 -7.08 4.93
N PHE A 178 -18.17 -6.91 5.44
CA PHE A 178 -17.94 -7.12 6.87
C PHE A 178 -18.45 -5.92 7.67
N PRO A 179 -19.33 -6.15 8.64
CA PRO A 179 -19.73 -5.09 9.55
C PRO A 179 -18.52 -4.61 10.35
N ASP A 180 -18.46 -3.30 10.57
CA ASP A 180 -17.53 -2.69 11.52
C ASP A 180 -17.67 -3.42 12.86
N THR A 181 -16.74 -4.29 13.18
CA THR A 181 -16.66 -4.87 14.52
C THR A 181 -15.98 -3.85 15.42
N ASN A 182 -16.81 -3.23 16.25
CA ASN A 182 -16.44 -2.35 17.36
C ASN A 182 -15.26 -2.87 18.20
#